data_c374484725e5a2a2d9d7c7bfc93f33a3
#
_entry.id   c374484725e5a2a2d9d7c7bfc93f33a3
#
_cell.length_a   1.000
_cell.length_b   1.000
_cell.length_c   1.000
_cell.angle_alpha   90.00
_cell.angle_beta   90.00
_cell.angle_gamma   90.00
#
_symmetry.space_group_name_H-M   'P 1'
#
loop_
_entity.id
_entity.type
_entity.pdbx_description
1 polymer ?
#
loop_
_entity_poly.entity_id
_entity_poly.type
_entity_poly.pdbx_seq_one_letter_code
_entity_poly.pdbx_strand_id
1 'polypeptide(L)'
;MTSVKEFRVDEPATADSLGRGRFVFTDAYSVFDWGQMPDAIPRKGASLCAMGAFNFELLEAEGIATHYRGVSDPDAGDLVPLADASAPPTEMAIDLTQVPDLPYEGPEAGYDYDAFHAAGGDNYLVPLEVVFRNRVPVGSSLRRRADPADFGLDADPDTDAASDVAAGEWPDEPVDLPEPVAEFSTKYEEQDRYLTRTEADRIAGAADVDALESLALDVNRVVTERADAVGFAHEDGKIECLYADGELRVADVVGTFDENRFSYGGRGISKEVVRQWYKANDPEWVEAVTEAKAAVAGREIDDWRELCERDPEPLPPAVVDAVSELYAAGTNAYTGREWFDVPDVEAALDAADNL
;
A
#
# COMPACT_ATOMS: atom_id res chain seq x y z
N MET A 1 5.71 -4.20 13.20
CA MET A 1 4.49 -5.01 12.98
C MET A 1 3.43 -4.06 12.44
N THR A 2 2.86 -4.36 11.30
CA THR A 2 1.76 -3.55 10.76
C THR A 2 0.50 -3.80 11.59
N SER A 3 -0.30 -2.77 11.83
CA SER A 3 -1.51 -2.85 12.67
C SER A 3 -2.67 -3.64 12.04
N VAL A 4 -2.56 -4.05 10.77
CA VAL A 4 -3.67 -4.60 9.98
C VAL A 4 -3.52 -6.09 9.66
N LYS A 5 -2.35 -6.67 9.88
CA LYS A 5 -2.09 -8.10 9.68
C LYS A 5 -1.05 -8.61 10.68
N GLU A 6 -1.27 -9.82 11.18
CA GLU A 6 -0.30 -10.57 11.95
C GLU A 6 0.58 -11.39 10.99
N PHE A 7 1.79 -11.64 11.42
CA PHE A 7 2.76 -12.42 10.68
C PHE A 7 3.12 -13.69 11.45
N ARG A 8 2.95 -14.85 10.83
CA ARG A 8 3.31 -16.15 11.41
C ARG A 8 4.41 -16.80 10.60
N VAL A 9 5.44 -17.25 11.26
CA VAL A 9 6.55 -18.00 10.66
C VAL A 9 6.29 -19.49 10.89
N ASP A 10 6.08 -20.23 9.81
CA ASP A 10 5.96 -21.71 9.84
C ASP A 10 7.35 -22.34 9.72
N GLU A 11 8.20 -21.82 8.83
CA GLU A 11 9.57 -22.24 8.60
C GLU A 11 10.43 -20.98 8.32
N PRO A 12 11.44 -20.69 9.14
CA PRO A 12 12.24 -19.47 8.98
C PRO A 12 13.07 -19.51 7.70
N ALA A 13 13.23 -18.34 7.07
CA ALA A 13 14.16 -18.14 5.96
C ALA A 13 15.62 -18.18 6.45
N THR A 14 16.53 -18.51 5.55
CA THR A 14 17.98 -18.44 5.77
C THR A 14 18.63 -17.60 4.69
N ALA A 15 19.94 -17.31 4.80
CA ALA A 15 20.68 -16.58 3.77
C ALA A 15 20.64 -17.28 2.39
N ASP A 16 20.44 -18.61 2.38
CA ASP A 16 20.53 -19.46 1.18
C ASP A 16 19.18 -20.08 0.79
N SER A 17 18.10 -19.83 1.50
CA SER A 17 16.80 -20.45 1.20
C SER A 17 15.61 -19.66 1.72
N LEU A 18 14.55 -19.64 0.93
CA LEU A 18 13.26 -19.13 1.33
C LEU A 18 12.69 -19.96 2.49
N GLY A 19 12.02 -19.28 3.41
CA GLY A 19 11.19 -19.87 4.43
C GLY A 19 9.73 -19.96 3.99
N ARG A 20 8.85 -20.23 4.97
CA ARG A 20 7.40 -20.26 4.79
C ARG A 20 6.70 -19.58 5.95
N GLY A 21 5.63 -18.89 5.65
CA GLY A 21 4.81 -18.24 6.67
C GLY A 21 3.44 -17.86 6.16
N ARG A 22 2.76 -17.08 6.97
CA ARG A 22 1.40 -16.63 6.68
C ARG A 22 1.20 -15.20 7.13
N PHE A 23 0.44 -14.47 6.34
CA PHE A 23 -0.29 -13.31 6.80
C PHE A 23 -1.63 -13.73 7.37
N VAL A 24 -1.96 -13.24 8.55
CA VAL A 24 -3.29 -13.33 9.14
C VAL A 24 -3.87 -11.94 9.16
N PHE A 25 -4.81 -11.71 8.25
CA PHE A 25 -5.47 -10.42 8.09
C PHE A 25 -6.47 -10.21 9.21
N THR A 26 -6.44 -9.04 9.82
CA THR A 26 -7.33 -8.66 10.91
C THR A 26 -8.25 -7.54 10.48
N ASP A 27 -9.31 -7.32 11.25
CA ASP A 27 -10.23 -6.21 11.05
C ASP A 27 -9.71 -4.88 11.63
N ALA A 28 -8.51 -4.87 12.20
CA ALA A 28 -7.84 -3.66 12.64
C ALA A 28 -7.49 -2.75 11.45
N TYR A 29 -7.44 -1.46 11.68
CA TYR A 29 -7.05 -0.49 10.67
C TYR A 29 -6.07 0.54 11.24
N SER A 30 -5.40 1.26 10.33
CA SER A 30 -4.47 2.33 10.65
C SER A 30 -4.66 3.50 9.70
N VAL A 31 -4.74 4.70 10.24
CA VAL A 31 -4.70 5.94 9.49
C VAL A 31 -3.67 6.88 10.10
N PHE A 32 -3.05 7.73 9.26
CA PHE A 32 -2.01 8.69 9.68
C PHE A 32 -0.80 8.05 10.38
N ASP A 33 -0.50 6.78 10.10
CA ASP A 33 0.57 5.97 10.71
C ASP A 33 0.47 5.83 12.23
N TRP A 34 -0.74 6.02 12.78
CA TRP A 34 -0.98 5.90 14.21
C TRP A 34 -0.68 4.52 14.77
N GLY A 35 -0.68 3.52 13.94
CA GLY A 35 -0.68 2.14 14.35
C GLY A 35 -2.10 1.61 14.44
N GLN A 36 -2.39 0.73 15.40
CA GLN A 36 -3.73 0.19 15.55
C GLN A 36 -4.69 1.24 16.12
N MET A 37 -5.77 1.53 15.41
CA MET A 37 -6.84 2.38 15.86
C MET A 37 -7.67 1.71 16.96
N PRO A 38 -8.46 2.49 17.76
CA PRO A 38 -9.15 1.97 18.95
C PRO A 38 -10.28 0.98 18.68
N ASP A 39 -10.79 0.93 17.46
CA ASP A 39 -11.86 0.06 16.99
C ASP A 39 -11.42 -0.80 15.79
N ALA A 40 -12.34 -1.60 15.26
CA ALA A 40 -12.11 -2.48 14.13
C ALA A 40 -13.22 -2.30 13.09
N ILE A 41 -12.88 -2.55 11.81
CA ILE A 41 -13.81 -2.53 10.68
C ILE A 41 -14.12 -3.98 10.30
N PRO A 42 -15.28 -4.52 10.66
CA PRO A 42 -15.64 -5.90 10.36
C PRO A 42 -15.49 -6.23 8.88
N ARG A 43 -15.11 -7.48 8.57
CA ARG A 43 -14.91 -7.96 7.19
C ARG A 43 -13.71 -7.37 6.46
N LYS A 44 -13.04 -6.32 7.00
CA LYS A 44 -11.89 -5.68 6.36
C LYS A 44 -10.75 -6.67 6.12
N GLY A 45 -10.39 -7.45 7.13
CA GLY A 45 -9.32 -8.45 7.01
C GLY A 45 -9.58 -9.48 5.91
N ALA A 46 -10.79 -10.03 5.86
CA ALA A 46 -11.19 -10.98 4.82
C ALA A 46 -11.24 -10.32 3.43
N SER A 47 -11.69 -9.06 3.33
CA SER A 47 -11.68 -8.28 2.09
C SER A 47 -10.27 -8.09 1.55
N LEU A 48 -9.33 -7.67 2.40
CA LEU A 48 -7.93 -7.46 1.99
C LEU A 48 -7.23 -8.78 1.62
N CYS A 49 -7.50 -9.87 2.36
CA CYS A 49 -6.95 -11.18 2.04
C CYS A 49 -7.47 -11.68 0.68
N ALA A 50 -8.77 -11.64 0.44
CA ALA A 50 -9.35 -12.08 -0.82
C ALA A 50 -8.87 -11.23 -2.00
N MET A 51 -8.82 -9.91 -1.85
CA MET A 51 -8.36 -9.01 -2.91
C MET A 51 -6.87 -9.16 -3.20
N GLY A 52 -6.03 -9.27 -2.16
CA GLY A 52 -4.59 -9.50 -2.32
C GLY A 52 -4.28 -10.85 -2.98
N ALA A 53 -4.96 -11.94 -2.55
CA ALA A 53 -4.82 -13.26 -3.17
C ALA A 53 -5.24 -13.24 -4.64
N PHE A 54 -6.37 -12.58 -4.96
CA PHE A 54 -6.84 -12.42 -6.33
C PHE A 54 -5.79 -11.73 -7.21
N ASN A 55 -5.18 -10.65 -6.73
CA ASN A 55 -4.16 -9.94 -7.47
C ASN A 55 -2.89 -10.78 -7.65
N PHE A 56 -2.45 -11.53 -6.64
CA PHE A 56 -1.32 -12.44 -6.80
C PHE A 56 -1.58 -13.50 -7.86
N GLU A 57 -2.75 -14.15 -7.83
CA GLU A 57 -3.10 -15.15 -8.86
C GLU A 57 -3.20 -14.52 -10.26
N LEU A 58 -3.66 -13.27 -10.36
CA LEU A 58 -3.71 -12.53 -11.61
C LEU A 58 -2.29 -12.21 -12.12
N LEU A 59 -1.39 -11.74 -11.25
CA LEU A 59 0.01 -11.48 -11.59
C LEU A 59 0.75 -12.75 -12.04
N GLU A 60 0.55 -13.87 -11.34
CA GLU A 60 1.15 -15.15 -11.71
C GLU A 60 0.64 -15.68 -13.06
N ALA A 61 -0.63 -15.45 -13.38
CA ALA A 61 -1.21 -15.76 -14.68
C ALA A 61 -0.57 -14.95 -15.82
N GLU A 62 -0.11 -13.73 -15.54
CA GLU A 62 0.65 -12.87 -16.46
C GLU A 62 2.17 -13.20 -16.47
N GLY A 63 2.61 -14.18 -15.69
CA GLY A 63 4.01 -14.60 -15.61
C GLY A 63 4.88 -13.77 -14.67
N ILE A 64 4.29 -12.93 -13.84
CA ILE A 64 4.98 -12.16 -12.82
C ILE A 64 5.15 -13.02 -11.57
N ALA A 65 6.39 -13.23 -11.16
CA ALA A 65 6.70 -14.06 -9.98
C ALA A 65 6.29 -13.32 -8.69
N THR A 66 5.68 -14.07 -7.75
CA THR A 66 5.26 -13.55 -6.45
C THR A 66 5.73 -14.47 -5.32
N HIS A 67 5.55 -14.04 -4.09
CA HIS A 67 5.78 -14.86 -2.91
C HIS A 67 4.52 -15.63 -2.46
N TYR A 68 3.41 -15.46 -3.13
CA TYR A 68 2.12 -16.07 -2.82
C TYR A 68 2.13 -17.58 -3.02
N ARG A 69 1.40 -18.29 -2.13
CA ARG A 69 1.30 -19.76 -2.20
C ARG A 69 -0.12 -20.28 -2.11
N GLY A 70 -1.09 -19.43 -1.85
CA GLY A 70 -2.49 -19.79 -1.68
C GLY A 70 -3.10 -19.19 -0.41
N VAL A 71 -4.37 -19.45 -0.22
CA VAL A 71 -5.13 -19.06 0.99
C VAL A 71 -5.50 -20.29 1.80
N SER A 72 -5.64 -20.12 3.13
CA SER A 72 -6.20 -21.17 3.98
C SER A 72 -7.72 -21.19 3.79
N ASP A 73 -8.26 -22.34 3.39
CA ASP A 73 -9.72 -22.51 3.32
C ASP A 73 -10.33 -22.39 4.72
N PRO A 74 -11.31 -21.51 4.94
CA PRO A 74 -11.86 -21.26 6.27
C PRO A 74 -12.55 -22.49 6.91
N ASP A 75 -13.11 -23.39 6.11
CA ASP A 75 -13.83 -24.57 6.60
C ASP A 75 -12.91 -25.78 6.79
N ALA A 76 -12.00 -26.01 5.83
CA ALA A 76 -11.12 -27.19 5.84
C ALA A 76 -9.76 -26.93 6.47
N GLY A 77 -9.26 -25.68 6.43
CA GLY A 77 -7.92 -25.32 6.88
C GLY A 77 -6.81 -25.70 5.91
N ASP A 78 -7.15 -26.33 4.78
CA ASP A 78 -6.21 -26.70 3.73
C ASP A 78 -5.78 -25.47 2.92
N LEU A 79 -4.57 -25.50 2.38
CA LEU A 79 -4.07 -24.47 1.47
C LEU A 79 -4.65 -24.70 0.08
N VAL A 80 -5.36 -23.73 -0.44
CA VAL A 80 -6.05 -23.78 -1.75
C VAL A 80 -5.83 -22.50 -2.56
N PRO A 81 -5.98 -22.53 -3.90
CA PRO A 81 -6.15 -21.31 -4.68
C PRO A 81 -7.39 -20.54 -4.21
N LEU A 82 -7.41 -19.21 -4.38
CA LEU A 82 -8.53 -18.38 -3.96
C LEU A 82 -9.87 -18.83 -4.57
N ALA A 83 -9.85 -19.29 -5.83
CA ALA A 83 -11.04 -19.76 -6.53
C ALA A 83 -11.74 -20.94 -5.81
N ASP A 84 -10.98 -21.77 -5.11
CA ASP A 84 -11.43 -22.98 -4.42
C ASP A 84 -11.78 -22.73 -2.94
N ALA A 85 -11.53 -21.54 -2.39
CA ALA A 85 -11.88 -21.23 -1.02
C ALA A 85 -13.40 -21.26 -0.82
N SER A 86 -13.86 -21.90 0.27
CA SER A 86 -15.28 -22.08 0.61
C SER A 86 -15.96 -20.80 1.06
N ALA A 87 -15.21 -19.89 1.69
CA ALA A 87 -15.67 -18.62 2.22
C ALA A 87 -14.53 -17.57 2.11
N PRO A 88 -14.80 -16.26 2.42
CA PRO A 88 -13.76 -15.24 2.39
C PRO A 88 -12.59 -15.59 3.32
N PRO A 89 -11.37 -15.81 2.80
CA PRO A 89 -10.23 -16.20 3.62
C PRO A 89 -9.69 -15.01 4.42
N THR A 90 -9.03 -15.31 5.55
CA THR A 90 -8.29 -14.34 6.35
C THR A 90 -6.81 -14.70 6.50
N GLU A 91 -6.41 -15.87 6.04
CA GLU A 91 -5.01 -16.32 6.08
C GLU A 91 -4.47 -16.56 4.67
N MET A 92 -3.31 -16.01 4.38
CA MET A 92 -2.58 -16.13 3.12
C MET A 92 -1.21 -16.74 3.38
N ALA A 93 -0.91 -17.87 2.78
CA ALA A 93 0.40 -18.49 2.84
C ALA A 93 1.37 -17.84 1.84
N ILE A 94 2.61 -17.65 2.26
CA ILE A 94 3.65 -16.96 1.52
C ILE A 94 5.01 -17.62 1.69
N ASP A 95 5.87 -17.45 0.70
CA ASP A 95 7.30 -17.67 0.87
C ASP A 95 7.89 -16.49 1.67
N LEU A 96 8.82 -16.81 2.56
CA LEU A 96 9.52 -15.83 3.40
C LEU A 96 10.94 -15.64 2.93
N THR A 97 11.40 -14.41 3.06
CA THR A 97 12.80 -14.06 2.94
C THR A 97 13.33 -13.52 4.26
N GLN A 98 14.62 -13.30 4.36
CA GLN A 98 15.17 -12.63 5.53
C GLN A 98 14.83 -11.14 5.49
N VAL A 99 14.65 -10.58 6.69
CA VAL A 99 14.56 -9.16 6.95
C VAL A 99 15.62 -8.84 8.00
N PRO A 100 16.87 -8.60 7.58
CA PRO A 100 17.94 -8.24 8.51
C PRO A 100 17.63 -6.93 9.23
N ASP A 101 18.24 -6.75 10.41
CA ASP A 101 18.23 -5.44 11.06
C ASP A 101 19.01 -4.43 10.19
N LEU A 102 18.50 -3.21 10.11
CA LEU A 102 19.16 -2.10 9.43
C LEU A 102 19.82 -1.21 10.50
N PRO A 103 21.17 -1.28 10.70
CA PRO A 103 21.84 -0.51 11.72
C PRO A 103 21.79 0.99 11.42
N TYR A 104 21.55 1.81 12.45
CA TYR A 104 21.68 3.26 12.37
C TYR A 104 22.97 3.72 13.07
N GLU A 105 23.88 4.33 12.34
CA GLU A 105 25.21 4.73 12.81
C GLU A 105 25.29 6.21 13.24
N GLY A 106 24.15 6.86 13.36
CA GLY A 106 24.03 8.25 13.79
C GLY A 106 23.85 9.24 12.65
N PRO A 107 23.67 10.54 12.98
CA PRO A 107 23.23 11.57 12.01
C PRO A 107 24.21 11.82 10.86
N GLU A 108 25.51 11.52 11.06
CA GLU A 108 26.54 11.77 10.04
C GLU A 108 26.71 10.58 9.07
N ALA A 109 26.55 9.34 9.57
CA ALA A 109 26.74 8.11 8.80
C ALA A 109 25.43 7.55 8.24
N GLY A 110 24.30 7.79 8.94
CA GLY A 110 22.98 7.30 8.54
C GLY A 110 22.80 5.80 8.78
N TYR A 111 22.13 5.12 7.87
CA TYR A 111 21.83 3.69 7.93
C TYR A 111 22.86 2.86 7.17
N ASP A 112 23.30 1.73 7.78
CA ASP A 112 24.30 0.81 7.21
C ASP A 112 23.62 -0.28 6.35
N TYR A 113 23.37 0.03 5.09
CA TYR A 113 22.85 -0.92 4.12
C TYR A 113 23.83 -2.02 3.73
N ASP A 114 25.15 -1.78 3.89
CA ASP A 114 26.17 -2.81 3.62
C ASP A 114 26.08 -3.93 4.67
N ALA A 115 25.90 -3.58 5.94
CA ALA A 115 25.65 -4.56 7.02
C ALA A 115 24.33 -5.30 6.81
N PHE A 116 23.26 -4.60 6.39
CA PHE A 116 21.96 -5.21 6.06
C PHE A 116 22.13 -6.29 4.98
N HIS A 117 22.78 -5.98 3.86
CA HIS A 117 22.99 -6.92 2.76
C HIS A 117 23.94 -8.05 3.12
N ALA A 118 25.00 -7.78 3.89
CA ALA A 118 25.89 -8.82 4.37
C ALA A 118 25.19 -9.85 5.26
N ALA A 119 24.19 -9.43 6.03
CA ALA A 119 23.37 -10.33 6.86
C ALA A 119 22.29 -11.05 6.01
N GLY A 120 21.71 -10.38 5.01
CA GLY A 120 20.67 -10.93 4.13
C GLY A 120 21.18 -12.00 3.15
N GLY A 121 22.44 -11.90 2.73
CA GLY A 121 23.03 -12.77 1.72
C GLY A 121 22.30 -12.66 0.37
N ASP A 122 21.97 -13.78 -0.24
CA ASP A 122 21.24 -13.85 -1.51
C ASP A 122 19.72 -14.03 -1.34
N ASN A 123 19.20 -13.79 -0.13
CA ASN A 123 17.78 -13.96 0.19
C ASN A 123 17.30 -12.90 1.19
N TYR A 124 16.79 -11.78 0.70
CA TYR A 124 16.33 -10.67 1.53
C TYR A 124 15.12 -9.95 0.95
N LEU A 125 14.32 -9.33 1.83
CA LEU A 125 13.32 -8.36 1.38
C LEU A 125 14.07 -7.08 0.99
N VAL A 126 13.86 -6.63 -0.27
CA VAL A 126 14.51 -5.42 -0.77
C VAL A 126 14.11 -4.25 0.12
N PRO A 127 15.08 -3.48 0.66
CA PRO A 127 14.78 -2.43 1.65
C PRO A 127 14.23 -1.14 1.01
N LEU A 128 13.39 -1.32 -0.01
CA LEU A 128 12.72 -0.29 -0.78
C LEU A 128 11.22 -0.58 -0.89
N GLU A 129 10.43 0.47 -0.94
CA GLU A 129 9.10 0.46 -1.50
C GLU A 129 9.16 1.07 -2.90
N VAL A 130 8.51 0.43 -3.87
CA VAL A 130 8.37 0.98 -5.22
C VAL A 130 6.94 1.48 -5.39
N VAL A 131 6.81 2.80 -5.45
CA VAL A 131 5.52 3.51 -5.56
C VAL A 131 5.25 3.81 -7.01
N PHE A 132 4.10 3.41 -7.54
CA PHE A 132 3.67 3.77 -8.89
C PHE A 132 2.44 4.66 -8.85
N ARG A 133 2.33 5.55 -9.85
CA ARG A 133 1.24 6.51 -9.93
C ARG A 133 0.70 6.62 -11.35
N ASN A 134 -0.63 6.53 -11.47
CA ASN A 134 -1.40 6.84 -12.69
C ASN A 134 -2.00 8.23 -12.58
N ARG A 135 -2.26 8.69 -11.33
CA ARG A 135 -2.90 9.95 -10.99
C ARG A 135 -2.25 10.61 -9.80
N VAL A 136 -2.25 11.93 -9.75
CA VAL A 136 -1.70 12.72 -8.65
C VAL A 136 -2.82 13.45 -7.91
N PRO A 137 -3.31 12.91 -6.79
CA PRO A 137 -4.30 13.56 -5.95
C PRO A 137 -3.80 14.90 -5.38
N VAL A 138 -4.71 15.78 -4.99
CA VAL A 138 -4.38 17.11 -4.42
C VAL A 138 -3.46 17.00 -3.19
N GLY A 139 -3.65 15.98 -2.34
CA GLY A 139 -2.84 15.74 -1.15
C GLY A 139 -1.55 14.93 -1.38
N SER A 140 -1.19 14.63 -2.63
CA SER A 140 0.00 13.83 -2.94
C SER A 140 1.30 14.52 -2.50
N SER A 141 2.21 13.74 -1.90
CA SER A 141 3.56 14.23 -1.56
C SER A 141 4.38 14.60 -2.80
N LEU A 142 4.07 14.02 -3.97
CA LEU A 142 4.72 14.32 -5.23
C LEU A 142 4.61 15.81 -5.60
N ARG A 143 3.45 16.43 -5.33
CA ARG A 143 3.21 17.86 -5.58
C ARG A 143 4.16 18.81 -4.85
N ARG A 144 4.81 18.33 -3.78
CA ARG A 144 5.80 19.12 -3.01
C ARG A 144 7.24 18.82 -3.41
N ARG A 145 7.48 17.78 -4.21
CA ARG A 145 8.82 17.26 -4.52
C ARG A 145 9.21 17.42 -5.99
N ALA A 146 8.24 17.60 -6.86
CA ALA A 146 8.46 17.65 -8.29
C ALA A 146 7.55 18.67 -8.96
N ASP A 147 7.97 19.17 -10.12
CA ASP A 147 7.23 20.10 -10.95
C ASP A 147 6.30 19.32 -11.91
N PRO A 148 5.07 19.79 -12.19
CA PRO A 148 4.18 19.16 -13.20
C PRO A 148 4.85 18.95 -14.56
N ALA A 149 5.73 19.86 -14.96
CA ALA A 149 6.48 19.79 -16.21
C ALA A 149 7.39 18.54 -16.30
N ASP A 150 7.88 18.02 -15.17
CA ASP A 150 8.70 16.81 -15.12
C ASP A 150 7.92 15.56 -15.60
N PHE A 151 6.59 15.65 -15.62
CA PHE A 151 5.67 14.56 -16.01
C PHE A 151 4.93 14.85 -17.34
N GLY A 152 5.41 15.82 -18.13
CA GLY A 152 4.77 16.18 -19.40
C GLY A 152 3.43 16.89 -19.23
N LEU A 153 3.17 17.48 -18.09
CA LEU A 153 1.97 18.27 -17.79
C LEU A 153 2.23 19.76 -18.11
N ASP A 154 2.96 20.06 -19.14
CA ASP A 154 3.18 21.42 -19.61
C ASP A 154 1.86 22.03 -20.08
N ALA A 155 1.67 23.32 -19.80
CA ALA A 155 0.60 24.09 -20.39
C ALA A 155 0.74 24.03 -21.91
N ASP A 156 -0.13 23.27 -22.60
CA ASP A 156 -0.20 23.27 -24.07
C ASP A 156 -0.70 24.62 -24.50
N PRO A 157 0.13 25.47 -25.15
CA PRO A 157 -0.26 26.81 -25.55
C PRO A 157 -1.32 26.81 -26.67
N ASP A 158 -1.66 25.65 -27.26
CA ASP A 158 -2.57 25.51 -28.38
C ASP A 158 -3.94 24.89 -28.01
N THR A 159 -4.18 24.51 -26.74
CA THR A 159 -5.51 24.08 -26.31
C THR A 159 -6.31 25.24 -25.72
N ASP A 160 -7.46 25.55 -26.33
CA ASP A 160 -8.49 26.47 -25.82
C ASP A 160 -9.12 26.03 -24.47
N ALA A 161 -8.69 24.90 -23.92
CA ALA A 161 -8.89 24.54 -22.54
C ALA A 161 -7.79 25.24 -21.73
N ALA A 162 -8.04 26.48 -21.38
CA ALA A 162 -7.24 27.20 -20.40
C ALA A 162 -7.17 26.41 -19.09
N SER A 163 -6.19 25.55 -18.99
CA SER A 163 -5.69 25.20 -17.65
C SER A 163 -5.01 26.48 -17.16
N ASP A 164 -5.64 27.20 -16.24
CA ASP A 164 -5.05 28.30 -15.49
C ASP A 164 -3.86 27.82 -14.60
N VAL A 165 -3.07 26.86 -15.09
CA VAL A 165 -1.88 26.37 -14.41
C VAL A 165 -0.74 27.30 -14.78
N ALA A 166 -0.36 28.14 -13.84
CA ALA A 166 0.88 28.89 -13.93
C ALA A 166 2.04 27.89 -14.08
N ALA A 167 3.02 28.16 -14.94
CA ALA A 167 4.17 27.28 -15.11
C ALA A 167 4.81 26.96 -13.75
N GLY A 168 4.89 25.67 -13.40
CA GLY A 168 5.44 25.19 -12.15
C GLY A 168 4.47 25.01 -10.97
N GLU A 169 3.16 25.25 -11.15
CA GLU A 169 2.16 25.00 -10.11
C GLU A 169 1.26 23.81 -10.48
N TRP A 170 1.00 22.93 -9.53
CA TRP A 170 0.03 21.84 -9.69
C TRP A 170 -1.40 22.37 -9.69
N PRO A 171 -2.33 21.83 -10.53
CA PRO A 171 -3.74 22.17 -10.46
C PRO A 171 -4.35 21.92 -9.08
N ASP A 172 -5.38 22.66 -8.69
CA ASP A 172 -6.13 22.48 -7.44
C ASP A 172 -6.99 21.19 -7.43
N GLU A 173 -7.02 20.45 -8.52
CA GLU A 173 -7.75 19.19 -8.71
C GLU A 173 -6.79 18.00 -8.94
N PRO A 174 -7.23 16.74 -8.77
CA PRO A 174 -6.44 15.56 -9.11
C PRO A 174 -6.09 15.54 -10.62
N VAL A 175 -4.85 15.14 -10.95
CA VAL A 175 -4.34 15.15 -12.33
C VAL A 175 -3.98 13.72 -12.75
N ASP A 176 -4.49 13.29 -13.91
CA ASP A 176 -4.07 12.05 -14.54
C ASP A 176 -2.71 12.25 -15.22
N LEU A 177 -1.78 11.33 -14.99
CA LEU A 177 -0.47 11.37 -15.63
C LEU A 177 -0.59 10.82 -17.07
N PRO A 178 0.13 11.41 -18.04
CA PRO A 178 0.15 10.91 -19.43
C PRO A 178 0.68 9.48 -19.54
N GLU A 179 1.67 9.15 -18.69
CA GLU A 179 2.24 7.82 -18.52
C GLU A 179 2.42 7.53 -17.04
N PRO A 180 2.25 6.28 -16.59
CA PRO A 180 2.52 5.90 -15.21
C PRO A 180 3.98 6.17 -14.83
N VAL A 181 4.20 6.61 -13.60
CA VAL A 181 5.56 6.83 -13.07
C VAL A 181 5.81 5.91 -11.89
N ALA A 182 7.08 5.50 -11.72
CA ALA A 182 7.55 4.78 -10.55
C ALA A 182 8.55 5.63 -9.76
N GLU A 183 8.45 5.56 -8.44
CA GLU A 183 9.35 6.24 -7.50
C GLU A 183 9.81 5.22 -6.44
N PHE A 184 10.97 5.45 -5.87
CA PHE A 184 11.51 4.61 -4.80
C PHE A 184 11.48 5.36 -3.48
N SER A 185 11.10 4.68 -2.40
CA SER A 185 11.25 5.16 -1.04
C SER A 185 11.92 4.11 -0.15
N THR A 186 12.54 4.55 0.93
CA THR A 186 13.11 3.67 1.94
C THR A 186 11.99 2.94 2.68
N LYS A 187 12.28 1.70 3.14
CA LYS A 187 11.30 0.89 3.85
C LYS A 187 11.58 0.79 5.35
N TYR A 188 12.84 0.74 5.74
CA TYR A 188 13.24 0.43 7.12
C TYR A 188 13.86 1.63 7.85
N GLU A 189 13.92 2.79 7.22
CA GLU A 189 14.27 4.03 7.91
C GLU A 189 13.09 4.49 8.80
N GLU A 190 13.33 5.30 9.82
CA GLU A 190 12.28 5.80 10.72
C GLU A 190 11.14 6.54 9.99
N GLN A 191 11.48 7.17 8.87
CA GLN A 191 10.52 7.88 8.02
C GLN A 191 10.77 7.50 6.56
N ASP A 192 9.71 7.27 5.80
CA ASP A 192 9.79 7.02 4.37
C ASP A 192 10.43 8.21 3.66
N ARG A 193 11.58 7.98 3.06
CA ARG A 193 12.35 8.97 2.32
C ARG A 193 12.38 8.60 0.83
N TYR A 194 11.86 9.50 -0.01
CA TYR A 194 11.96 9.31 -1.45
C TYR A 194 13.40 9.50 -1.92
N LEU A 195 13.79 8.67 -2.87
CA LEU A 195 15.18 8.48 -3.28
C LEU A 195 15.42 8.94 -4.70
N THR A 196 16.63 9.41 -4.95
CA THR A 196 17.16 9.47 -6.31
C THR A 196 17.44 8.04 -6.79
N ARG A 197 17.48 7.84 -8.12
CA ARG A 197 17.82 6.53 -8.70
C ARG A 197 19.15 5.97 -8.21
N THR A 198 20.17 6.82 -8.07
CA THR A 198 21.49 6.42 -7.58
C THR A 198 21.45 5.96 -6.12
N GLU A 199 20.63 6.60 -5.28
CA GLU A 199 20.44 6.16 -3.90
C GLU A 199 19.69 4.83 -3.85
N ALA A 200 18.61 4.69 -4.65
CA ALA A 200 17.84 3.46 -4.74
C ALA A 200 18.72 2.27 -5.17
N ASP A 201 19.56 2.46 -6.17
CA ASP A 201 20.50 1.44 -6.67
C ASP A 201 21.45 0.94 -5.56
N ARG A 202 22.00 1.88 -4.77
CA ARG A 202 22.87 1.53 -3.62
C ARG A 202 22.10 0.79 -2.52
N ILE A 203 20.85 1.18 -2.26
CA ILE A 203 20.02 0.61 -1.20
C ILE A 203 19.45 -0.75 -1.63
N ALA A 204 19.14 -0.96 -2.89
CA ALA A 204 18.63 -2.22 -3.43
C ALA A 204 19.63 -3.39 -3.29
N GLY A 205 20.93 -3.11 -3.23
CA GLY A 205 21.97 -4.13 -3.10
C GLY A 205 22.17 -4.94 -4.38
N ALA A 206 21.94 -6.24 -4.34
CA ALA A 206 22.02 -7.13 -5.51
C ALA A 206 20.78 -7.05 -6.41
N ALA A 207 19.69 -6.46 -5.95
CA ALA A 207 18.49 -6.25 -6.75
C ALA A 207 18.71 -5.13 -7.77
N ASP A 208 18.42 -5.39 -9.03
CA ASP A 208 18.55 -4.41 -10.12
C ASP A 208 17.40 -3.41 -10.08
N VAL A 209 17.70 -2.11 -9.99
CA VAL A 209 16.70 -1.03 -9.88
C VAL A 209 15.89 -0.87 -11.16
N ASP A 210 16.47 -1.11 -12.34
CA ASP A 210 15.73 -1.07 -13.60
C ASP A 210 14.71 -2.22 -13.67
N ALA A 211 15.10 -3.39 -13.14
CA ALA A 211 14.19 -4.53 -13.04
C ALA A 211 13.08 -4.29 -12.00
N LEU A 212 13.39 -3.66 -10.85
CA LEU A 212 12.38 -3.27 -9.85
C LEU A 212 11.37 -2.28 -10.42
N GLU A 213 11.82 -1.27 -11.15
CA GLU A 213 10.95 -0.30 -11.81
C GLU A 213 10.05 -0.96 -12.86
N SER A 214 10.64 -1.79 -13.73
CA SER A 214 9.89 -2.54 -14.74
C SER A 214 8.85 -3.44 -14.09
N LEU A 215 9.21 -4.16 -13.04
CA LEU A 215 8.29 -5.02 -12.30
C LEU A 215 7.13 -4.22 -11.68
N ALA A 216 7.40 -3.07 -11.08
CA ALA A 216 6.38 -2.21 -10.50
C ALA A 216 5.40 -1.67 -11.56
N LEU A 217 5.91 -1.28 -12.73
CA LEU A 217 5.07 -0.81 -13.83
C LEU A 217 4.24 -1.95 -14.45
N ASP A 218 4.77 -3.17 -14.53
CA ASP A 218 4.02 -4.35 -14.95
C ASP A 218 2.90 -4.69 -13.96
N VAL A 219 3.18 -4.66 -12.66
CA VAL A 219 2.15 -4.81 -11.62
C VAL A 219 1.11 -3.73 -11.73
N ASN A 220 1.52 -2.47 -11.88
CA ASN A 220 0.61 -1.34 -12.06
C ASN A 220 -0.33 -1.57 -13.25
N ARG A 221 0.22 -1.99 -14.40
CA ARG A 221 -0.57 -2.29 -15.61
C ARG A 221 -1.64 -3.35 -15.32
N VAL A 222 -1.26 -4.48 -14.72
CA VAL A 222 -2.18 -5.59 -14.45
C VAL A 222 -3.29 -5.18 -13.49
N VAL A 223 -2.95 -4.47 -12.40
CA VAL A 223 -3.93 -3.97 -11.41
C VAL A 223 -4.85 -2.93 -12.05
N THR A 224 -4.32 -2.03 -12.89
CA THR A 224 -5.10 -1.00 -13.58
C THR A 224 -6.06 -1.60 -14.59
N GLU A 225 -5.60 -2.53 -15.44
CA GLU A 225 -6.44 -3.25 -16.39
C GLU A 225 -7.59 -4.00 -15.69
N ARG A 226 -7.31 -4.60 -14.52
CA ARG A 226 -8.34 -5.24 -13.73
C ARG A 226 -9.33 -4.24 -13.15
N ALA A 227 -8.86 -3.14 -12.60
CA ALA A 227 -9.70 -2.08 -12.04
C ALA A 227 -10.64 -1.52 -13.11
N ASP A 228 -10.11 -1.16 -14.27
CA ASP A 228 -10.87 -0.61 -15.39
C ASP A 228 -11.95 -1.59 -15.87
N ALA A 229 -11.64 -2.89 -15.94
CA ALA A 229 -12.59 -3.91 -16.37
C ALA A 229 -13.83 -4.02 -15.47
N VAL A 230 -13.77 -3.50 -14.24
CA VAL A 230 -14.88 -3.53 -13.26
C VAL A 230 -15.36 -2.12 -12.86
N GLY A 231 -14.92 -1.09 -13.57
CA GLY A 231 -15.38 0.28 -13.41
C GLY A 231 -14.71 1.06 -12.29
N PHE A 232 -13.59 0.57 -11.75
CA PHE A 232 -12.75 1.32 -10.82
C PHE A 232 -11.66 2.08 -11.57
N ALA A 233 -11.31 3.25 -11.09
CA ALA A 233 -10.08 3.94 -11.49
C ALA A 233 -8.98 3.62 -10.46
N HIS A 234 -7.83 3.14 -10.94
CA HIS A 234 -6.66 2.89 -10.14
C HIS A 234 -5.75 4.13 -10.15
N GLU A 235 -5.61 4.81 -9.02
CA GLU A 235 -4.92 6.09 -8.95
C GLU A 235 -3.42 5.94 -8.69
N ASP A 236 -3.05 5.18 -7.68
CA ASP A 236 -1.67 4.86 -7.32
C ASP A 236 -1.61 3.64 -6.40
N GLY A 237 -0.39 3.18 -6.16
CA GLY A 237 -0.13 2.09 -5.25
C GLY A 237 1.36 1.91 -5.03
N LYS A 238 1.71 0.85 -4.32
CA LYS A 238 3.09 0.47 -4.07
C LYS A 238 3.24 -1.04 -4.06
N ILE A 239 4.45 -1.49 -4.34
CA ILE A 239 4.86 -2.87 -4.11
C ILE A 239 6.12 -2.93 -3.27
N GLU A 240 6.28 -4.06 -2.63
CA GLU A 240 7.51 -4.52 -2.04
C GLU A 240 8.01 -5.72 -2.84
N CYS A 241 9.31 -5.93 -2.86
CA CYS A 241 9.90 -7.03 -3.58
C CYS A 241 10.84 -7.81 -2.69
N LEU A 242 10.88 -9.12 -2.84
CA LEU A 242 11.95 -9.94 -2.34
C LEU A 242 12.95 -10.26 -3.46
N TYR A 243 14.20 -10.40 -3.07
CA TYR A 243 15.28 -10.89 -3.90
C TYR A 243 15.74 -12.24 -3.35
N ALA A 244 15.73 -13.27 -4.18
CA ALA A 244 16.19 -14.60 -3.80
C ALA A 244 16.83 -15.29 -5.00
N ASP A 245 18.06 -15.77 -4.84
CA ASP A 245 18.79 -16.54 -5.87
C ASP A 245 18.87 -15.84 -7.24
N GLY A 246 18.98 -14.52 -7.26
CA GLY A 246 19.05 -13.72 -8.50
C GLY A 246 17.70 -13.38 -9.11
N GLU A 247 16.59 -13.73 -8.47
CA GLU A 247 15.23 -13.46 -8.92
C GLU A 247 14.53 -12.41 -8.04
N LEU A 248 13.77 -11.52 -8.69
CA LEU A 248 12.84 -10.62 -8.01
C LEU A 248 11.44 -11.23 -8.00
N ARG A 249 10.75 -11.11 -6.88
CA ARG A 249 9.34 -11.49 -6.75
C ARG A 249 8.57 -10.41 -6.03
N VAL A 250 7.33 -10.20 -6.44
CA VAL A 250 6.43 -9.29 -5.72
C VAL A 250 6.10 -9.89 -4.35
N ALA A 251 6.24 -9.07 -3.33
CA ALA A 251 6.05 -9.45 -1.94
C ALA A 251 5.06 -8.53 -1.23
N ASP A 252 4.85 -8.78 0.05
CA ASP A 252 3.86 -8.13 0.92
C ASP A 252 2.43 -8.34 0.41
N VAL A 253 1.63 -7.30 0.24
CA VAL A 253 0.26 -7.36 -0.27
C VAL A 253 0.13 -6.35 -1.41
N VAL A 254 -0.51 -6.74 -2.49
CA VAL A 254 -0.60 -5.92 -3.71
C VAL A 254 -2.05 -5.70 -4.12
N GLY A 255 -2.35 -4.51 -4.64
CA GLY A 255 -3.61 -4.19 -5.28
C GLY A 255 -4.82 -4.19 -4.35
N THR A 256 -4.64 -4.00 -3.05
CA THR A 256 -5.72 -3.91 -2.07
C THR A 256 -6.10 -2.47 -1.76
N PHE A 257 -7.26 -2.26 -1.14
CA PHE A 257 -7.72 -0.93 -0.74
C PHE A 257 -6.86 -0.27 0.37
N ASP A 258 -5.95 -1.00 0.99
CA ASP A 258 -5.00 -0.44 1.95
C ASP A 258 -3.67 -0.04 1.31
N GLU A 259 -3.22 -0.77 0.29
CA GLU A 259 -1.93 -0.51 -0.38
C GLU A 259 -2.08 0.32 -1.65
N ASN A 260 -3.27 0.35 -2.24
CA ASN A 260 -3.56 1.10 -3.45
C ASN A 260 -4.73 2.06 -3.25
N ARG A 261 -4.75 3.14 -4.00
CA ARG A 261 -5.91 4.02 -4.09
C ARG A 261 -6.74 3.68 -5.32
N PHE A 262 -8.03 3.46 -5.05
CA PHE A 262 -9.03 3.27 -6.10
C PHE A 262 -10.17 4.26 -5.91
N SER A 263 -10.81 4.63 -7.01
CA SER A 263 -12.06 5.37 -6.99
C SER A 263 -13.10 4.71 -7.92
N TYR A 264 -14.36 4.95 -7.61
CA TYR A 264 -15.50 4.51 -8.41
C TYR A 264 -16.43 5.70 -8.63
N GLY A 265 -16.67 6.06 -9.90
CA GLY A 265 -17.44 7.27 -10.22
C GLY A 265 -16.83 8.54 -9.61
N GLY A 266 -15.49 8.61 -9.47
CA GLY A 266 -14.78 9.74 -8.87
C GLY A 266 -14.79 9.78 -7.33
N ARG A 267 -15.37 8.78 -6.66
CA ARG A 267 -15.41 8.65 -5.19
C ARG A 267 -14.39 7.60 -4.72
N GLY A 268 -13.60 7.93 -3.71
CA GLY A 268 -12.58 7.04 -3.18
C GLY A 268 -13.16 5.82 -2.46
N ILE A 269 -12.56 4.63 -2.65
CA ILE A 269 -12.97 3.36 -2.02
C ILE A 269 -11.92 2.84 -1.03
N SER A 270 -10.81 3.50 -0.89
CA SER A 270 -9.73 3.04 -0.01
C SER A 270 -9.91 3.53 1.43
N LYS A 271 -8.93 3.22 2.28
CA LYS A 271 -8.82 3.79 3.65
C LYS A 271 -8.88 5.32 3.69
N GLU A 272 -8.83 5.99 2.53
CA GLU A 272 -8.97 7.44 2.44
C GLU A 272 -10.33 7.92 2.94
N VAL A 273 -11.41 7.13 2.81
CA VAL A 273 -12.74 7.45 3.39
C VAL A 273 -12.63 7.68 4.89
N VAL A 274 -11.93 6.78 5.59
CA VAL A 274 -11.70 6.91 7.04
C VAL A 274 -10.83 8.12 7.37
N ARG A 275 -9.77 8.38 6.56
CA ARG A 275 -8.93 9.56 6.74
C ARG A 275 -9.71 10.86 6.59
N GLN A 276 -10.58 10.95 5.58
CA GLN A 276 -11.42 12.13 5.37
C GLN A 276 -12.41 12.31 6.51
N TRP A 277 -12.99 11.21 7.02
CA TRP A 277 -13.86 11.29 8.17
C TRP A 277 -13.17 11.91 9.39
N TYR A 278 -11.96 11.45 9.76
CA TYR A 278 -11.21 12.03 10.87
C TYR A 278 -10.82 13.50 10.61
N LYS A 279 -10.42 13.85 9.40
CA LYS A 279 -10.13 15.25 9.04
C LYS A 279 -11.35 16.16 9.22
N ALA A 280 -12.55 15.65 8.97
CA ALA A 280 -13.79 16.42 9.10
C ALA A 280 -14.32 16.45 10.54
N ASN A 281 -14.17 15.35 11.30
CA ASN A 281 -14.87 15.15 12.57
C ASN A 281 -13.93 15.21 13.81
N ASP A 282 -12.62 14.95 13.65
CA ASP A 282 -11.61 15.09 14.69
C ASP A 282 -10.34 15.81 14.17
N PRO A 283 -10.49 17.03 13.61
CA PRO A 283 -9.36 17.78 13.05
C PRO A 283 -8.28 18.11 14.07
N GLU A 284 -8.64 18.26 15.35
CA GLU A 284 -7.68 18.55 16.41
C GLU A 284 -6.73 17.38 16.68
N TRP A 285 -7.21 16.12 16.56
CA TRP A 285 -6.33 14.96 16.63
C TRP A 285 -5.43 14.87 15.40
N VAL A 286 -5.96 15.10 14.20
CA VAL A 286 -5.18 15.07 12.95
C VAL A 286 -4.07 16.14 12.97
N GLU A 287 -4.35 17.33 13.53
CA GLU A 287 -3.34 18.37 13.72
C GLU A 287 -2.27 17.94 14.73
N ALA A 288 -2.68 17.39 15.90
CA ALA A 288 -1.77 16.91 16.92
C ALA A 288 -0.83 15.80 16.39
N VAL A 289 -1.33 14.88 15.57
CA VAL A 289 -0.52 13.86 14.86
C VAL A 289 0.52 14.53 13.96
N THR A 290 0.12 15.53 13.19
CA THR A 290 1.00 16.25 12.26
C THR A 290 2.11 16.98 13.02
N GLU A 291 1.76 17.65 14.13
CA GLU A 291 2.71 18.36 15.00
C GLU A 291 3.68 17.39 15.69
N ALA A 292 3.18 16.27 16.22
CA ALA A 292 4.00 15.24 16.85
C ALA A 292 5.03 14.65 15.88
N LYS A 293 4.62 14.30 14.67
CA LYS A 293 5.54 13.83 13.61
C LYS A 293 6.59 14.87 13.23
N ALA A 294 6.20 16.15 13.13
CA ALA A 294 7.13 17.22 12.83
C ALA A 294 8.12 17.46 13.99
N ALA A 295 7.70 17.26 15.24
CA ALA A 295 8.52 17.48 16.43
C ALA A 295 9.62 16.43 16.63
N VAL A 296 9.48 15.23 16.05
CA VAL A 296 10.48 14.14 16.10
C VAL A 296 11.62 14.35 15.13
N ALA A 297 11.44 15.13 14.07
CA ALA A 297 12.47 15.38 13.08
C ALA A 297 13.76 15.89 13.75
N GLY A 298 14.80 15.03 13.79
CA GLY A 298 16.09 15.32 14.41
C GLY A 298 16.19 15.08 15.93
N ARG A 299 15.25 14.35 16.54
CA ARG A 299 15.31 13.91 17.94
C ARG A 299 15.42 12.39 18.01
N GLU A 300 16.15 11.87 19.02
CA GLU A 300 16.16 10.45 19.39
C GLU A 300 14.87 10.14 20.18
N ILE A 301 13.77 9.93 19.48
CA ILE A 301 12.48 9.51 20.07
C ILE A 301 12.03 8.27 19.29
N ASP A 302 11.90 7.16 19.98
CA ASP A 302 11.56 5.87 19.38
C ASP A 302 10.11 5.80 18.87
N ASP A 303 9.22 6.62 19.43
CA ASP A 303 7.80 6.64 19.04
C ASP A 303 7.25 8.06 19.09
N TRP A 304 7.00 8.65 17.92
CA TRP A 304 6.45 10.01 17.81
C TRP A 304 5.07 10.15 18.49
N ARG A 305 4.33 9.05 18.68
CA ARG A 305 3.02 9.05 19.34
C ARG A 305 3.11 9.48 20.81
N GLU A 306 4.26 9.27 21.47
CA GLU A 306 4.50 9.77 22.83
C GLU A 306 4.45 11.29 22.93
N LEU A 307 4.62 12.00 21.81
CA LEU A 307 4.52 13.45 21.72
C LEU A 307 3.13 13.93 21.34
N CYS A 308 2.25 13.02 20.91
CA CYS A 308 0.90 13.38 20.54
C CYS A 308 0.05 13.58 21.82
N GLU A 309 -0.46 14.78 22.00
CA GLU A 309 -1.23 15.15 23.21
C GLU A 309 -2.66 14.56 23.22
N ARG A 310 -3.07 13.89 22.14
CA ARG A 310 -4.43 13.35 21.96
C ARG A 310 -4.37 11.95 21.35
N ASP A 311 -5.26 11.08 21.82
CA ASP A 311 -5.55 9.79 21.20
C ASP A 311 -6.73 9.93 20.24
N PRO A 312 -6.82 9.04 19.19
CA PRO A 312 -7.97 9.05 18.29
C PRO A 312 -9.23 8.56 19.00
N GLU A 313 -10.34 9.23 18.74
CA GLU A 313 -11.65 8.74 19.18
C GLU A 313 -12.08 7.54 18.30
N PRO A 314 -12.81 6.56 18.88
CA PRO A 314 -13.38 5.48 18.07
C PRO A 314 -14.37 6.02 17.03
N LEU A 315 -14.43 5.37 15.87
CA LEU A 315 -15.44 5.69 14.86
C LEU A 315 -16.86 5.42 15.40
N PRO A 316 -17.84 6.27 15.08
CA PRO A 316 -19.23 5.94 15.35
C PRO A 316 -19.64 4.62 14.69
N PRO A 317 -20.53 3.81 15.31
CA PRO A 317 -20.96 2.53 14.73
C PRO A 317 -21.47 2.63 13.29
N ALA A 318 -22.20 3.70 12.95
CA ALA A 318 -22.70 3.91 11.60
C ALA A 318 -21.55 4.11 10.57
N VAL A 319 -20.45 4.74 10.97
CA VAL A 319 -19.25 4.91 10.14
C VAL A 319 -18.55 3.56 9.96
N VAL A 320 -18.37 2.81 11.05
CA VAL A 320 -17.80 1.45 11.00
C VAL A 320 -18.61 0.54 10.06
N ASP A 321 -19.93 0.55 10.18
CA ASP A 321 -20.81 -0.27 9.34
C ASP A 321 -20.70 0.11 7.86
N ALA A 322 -20.76 1.40 7.52
CA ALA A 322 -20.65 1.86 6.14
C ALA A 322 -19.27 1.59 5.51
N VAL A 323 -18.20 1.79 6.27
CA VAL A 323 -16.84 1.47 5.78
C VAL A 323 -16.68 -0.05 5.62
N SER A 324 -17.20 -0.85 6.53
CA SER A 324 -17.22 -2.31 6.42
C SER A 324 -17.97 -2.79 5.16
N GLU A 325 -19.14 -2.21 4.87
CA GLU A 325 -19.88 -2.50 3.64
C GLU A 325 -19.13 -2.08 2.39
N LEU A 326 -18.45 -0.95 2.43
CA LEU A 326 -17.65 -0.44 1.30
C LEU A 326 -16.48 -1.36 0.97
N TYR A 327 -15.71 -1.85 1.96
CA TYR A 327 -14.64 -2.83 1.74
C TYR A 327 -15.19 -4.13 1.15
N ALA A 328 -16.29 -4.63 1.69
CA ALA A 328 -16.92 -5.88 1.24
C ALA A 328 -17.50 -5.77 -0.18
N ALA A 329 -18.26 -4.71 -0.47
CA ALA A 329 -18.84 -4.45 -1.78
C ALA A 329 -17.74 -4.22 -2.84
N GLY A 330 -16.72 -3.44 -2.51
CA GLY A 330 -15.57 -3.21 -3.37
C GLY A 330 -14.84 -4.52 -3.70
N THR A 331 -14.62 -5.38 -2.72
CA THR A 331 -13.98 -6.69 -2.91
C THR A 331 -14.81 -7.61 -3.79
N ASN A 332 -16.14 -7.67 -3.58
CA ASN A 332 -17.04 -8.44 -4.45
C ASN A 332 -16.93 -7.97 -5.90
N ALA A 333 -17.02 -6.68 -6.13
CA ALA A 333 -16.94 -6.09 -7.47
C ALA A 333 -15.56 -6.29 -8.09
N TYR A 334 -14.48 -6.03 -7.35
CA TYR A 334 -13.11 -6.15 -7.86
C TYR A 334 -12.75 -7.59 -8.22
N THR A 335 -13.08 -8.57 -7.36
CA THR A 335 -12.78 -9.99 -7.62
C THR A 335 -13.76 -10.65 -8.58
N GLY A 336 -14.97 -10.08 -8.75
CA GLY A 336 -16.06 -10.66 -9.54
C GLY A 336 -16.73 -11.84 -8.87
N ARG A 337 -16.55 -12.01 -7.56
CA ARG A 337 -17.18 -13.05 -6.75
C ARG A 337 -17.94 -12.46 -5.56
N GLU A 338 -19.15 -12.93 -5.32
CA GLU A 338 -19.97 -12.58 -4.14
C GLU A 338 -19.42 -13.28 -2.89
N TRP A 339 -18.38 -12.68 -2.27
CA TRP A 339 -17.81 -13.13 -1.02
C TRP A 339 -18.67 -12.77 0.19
N PHE A 340 -19.36 -11.63 0.12
CA PHE A 340 -20.11 -11.03 1.20
C PHE A 340 -21.52 -10.70 0.73
N ASP A 341 -22.50 -10.94 1.60
CA ASP A 341 -23.90 -10.48 1.40
C ASP A 341 -23.99 -9.00 1.82
N VAL A 342 -23.78 -8.11 0.86
CA VAL A 342 -23.74 -6.64 1.05
C VAL A 342 -24.31 -5.95 -0.19
N PRO A 343 -24.74 -4.67 -0.10
CA PRO A 343 -25.13 -3.86 -1.24
C PRO A 343 -24.03 -3.78 -2.31
N ASP A 344 -24.36 -3.29 -3.50
CA ASP A 344 -23.38 -2.98 -4.53
C ASP A 344 -22.49 -1.76 -4.14
N VAL A 345 -21.44 -1.54 -4.91
CA VAL A 345 -20.45 -0.47 -4.63
C VAL A 345 -21.08 0.91 -4.62
N GLU A 346 -22.04 1.17 -5.52
CA GLU A 346 -22.70 2.48 -5.62
C GLU A 346 -23.53 2.77 -4.36
N ALA A 347 -24.33 1.79 -3.92
CA ALA A 347 -25.12 1.93 -2.70
C ALA A 347 -24.24 2.02 -1.43
N ALA A 348 -23.13 1.28 -1.37
CA ALA A 348 -22.18 1.37 -0.27
C ALA A 348 -21.47 2.75 -0.22
N LEU A 349 -21.11 3.31 -1.36
CA LEU A 349 -20.58 4.67 -1.46
C LEU A 349 -21.62 5.72 -1.04
N ASP A 350 -22.87 5.59 -1.48
CA ASP A 350 -23.95 6.50 -1.09
C ASP A 350 -24.17 6.49 0.43
N ALA A 351 -24.02 5.32 1.08
CA ALA A 351 -24.08 5.21 2.53
C ALA A 351 -22.88 5.91 3.20
N ALA A 352 -21.68 5.76 2.66
CA ALA A 352 -20.47 6.39 3.19
C ALA A 352 -20.48 7.92 3.02
N ASP A 353 -21.01 8.46 1.93
CA ASP A 353 -21.08 9.90 1.66
C ASP A 353 -22.10 10.64 2.55
N ASN A 354 -23.03 9.90 3.18
CA ASN A 354 -24.04 10.46 4.08
C ASN A 354 -23.62 10.46 5.56
N LEU A 355 -22.36 10.16 5.86
CA LEU A 355 -21.77 10.17 7.20
C LEU A 355 -21.15 11.52 7.54
#